data_7367e52e2975ed20ec76ccdecd1678d9
#
_entry.id   7367e52e2975ed20ec76ccdecd1678d9
#
_cell.length_a   1.000
_cell.length_b   1.000
_cell.length_c   1.000
_cell.angle_alpha   90.00
_cell.angle_beta   90.00
_cell.angle_gamma   90.00
#
_symmetry.space_group_name_H-M   'P 1'
#
loop_
_entity.id
_entity.type
_entity.pdbx_description
1 polymer ?
#
loop_
_entity_poly.entity_id
_entity_poly.type
_entity_poly.pdbx_seq_one_letter_code
_entity_poly.pdbx_strand_id
1 'polypeptide(L)'
;MSQSAARSNSRQKWEYLFAFAAIAGDDGEFRVRFANDEELENWREGPTMYAYANQQGENGWELLACHPIVYTQSSVQQYSEIYCTSSELRAIEMVFKRLRNNDDNFYD
;
A
#
# COMPACT_ATOMS: atom_id res chain seq x y z
N MET A 1 -39.89 8.03 -2.06
CA MET A 1 -39.27 7.86 -2.03
C MET A 1 -38.78 7.30 -2.73
N SER A 2 -38.67 7.10 -3.15
CA SER A 2 -38.20 6.58 -3.88
C SER A 2 -37.07 6.26 -4.02
N GLN A 3 -36.56 6.34 -3.62
CA GLN A 3 -35.46 6.03 -3.64
C GLN A 3 -35.22 4.77 -3.61
N SER A 4 -35.98 4.09 -3.31
CA SER A 4 -35.71 2.79 -3.05
C SER A 4 -35.10 2.09 -4.21
N ALA A 5 -35.65 2.19 -5.30
CA ALA A 5 -35.10 1.47 -6.39
C ALA A 5 -33.75 1.96 -6.68
N ALA A 6 -33.63 3.20 -6.64
CA ALA A 6 -32.41 3.74 -6.89
C ALA A 6 -31.43 3.26 -5.92
N ARG A 7 -31.93 2.95 -4.73
CA ARG A 7 -31.08 2.64 -3.76
C ARG A 7 -30.55 1.35 -3.88
N SER A 8 -31.25 0.46 -4.37
CA SER A 8 -30.69 -0.85 -4.50
C SER A 8 -29.57 -0.80 -5.47
N ASN A 9 -29.57 0.17 -6.34
CA ASN A 9 -28.51 0.27 -7.26
C ASN A 9 -27.42 1.19 -6.77
N SER A 10 -27.68 1.79 -5.67
CA SER A 10 -26.74 2.77 -5.23
C SER A 10 -25.77 2.20 -4.24
N ARG A 11 -25.68 0.88 -4.18
CA ARG A 11 -24.68 0.28 -3.35
C ARG A 11 -23.33 0.77 -3.80
N GLN A 12 -22.61 1.38 -2.92
CA GLN A 12 -21.31 1.90 -3.24
C GLN A 12 -20.31 0.78 -3.34
N LYS A 13 -19.51 0.85 -4.35
CA LYS A 13 -18.45 -0.12 -4.53
C LYS A 13 -17.12 0.57 -4.42
N TRP A 14 -16.20 -0.11 -3.82
CA TRP A 14 -14.88 0.46 -3.55
C TRP A 14 -13.84 -0.33 -4.30
N GLU A 15 -12.77 0.33 -4.66
CA GLU A 15 -11.61 -0.40 -5.15
C GLU A 15 -10.44 -0.01 -4.26
N TYR A 16 -9.47 -0.88 -4.20
CA TYR A 16 -8.37 -0.74 -3.28
C TYR A 16 -7.04 -0.83 -4.00
N LEU A 17 -6.09 -0.07 -3.49
CA LEU A 17 -4.76 -0.06 -4.03
C LEU A 17 -3.83 -0.39 -2.88
N PHE A 18 -3.02 -1.43 -3.04
CA PHE A 18 -2.05 -1.82 -2.05
C PHE A 18 -0.68 -1.51 -2.61
N ALA A 19 0.02 -0.63 -1.98
CA ALA A 19 1.33 -0.22 -2.45
C ALA A 19 2.36 -0.55 -1.40
N PHE A 20 3.53 -0.99 -1.83
CA PHE A 20 4.60 -1.34 -0.92
C PHE A 20 5.83 -0.54 -1.27
N ALA A 21 6.40 0.11 -0.29
CA ALA A 21 7.62 0.86 -0.45
C ALA A 21 8.78 0.07 0.14
N ALA A 22 9.91 0.18 -0.47
CA ALA A 22 11.11 -0.49 -0.02
C ALA A 22 12.27 0.48 -0.03
N ILE A 23 13.35 0.12 0.64
CA ILE A 23 14.52 0.97 0.69
C ILE A 23 15.18 0.95 -0.69
N ALA A 24 15.35 2.13 -1.24
CA ALA A 24 15.78 2.23 -2.62
C ALA A 24 17.28 2.38 -2.77
N GLY A 25 17.93 2.90 -1.77
CA GLY A 25 19.36 3.14 -1.91
C GLY A 25 20.04 3.25 -0.57
N ASP A 26 21.28 3.69 -0.60
CA ASP A 26 22.08 3.75 0.60
C ASP A 26 21.64 4.82 1.55
N ASP A 27 20.85 5.77 1.08
CA ASP A 27 20.37 6.83 1.94
C ASP A 27 19.21 6.36 2.82
N GLY A 28 18.75 5.16 2.61
CA GLY A 28 17.66 4.63 3.42
C GLY A 28 16.31 5.14 3.03
N GLU A 29 16.20 5.81 1.92
CA GLU A 29 14.93 6.38 1.52
C GLU A 29 14.00 5.32 0.96
N PHE A 30 12.74 5.38 1.37
CA PHE A 30 11.76 4.44 0.90
C PHE A 30 11.06 4.97 -0.34
N ARG A 31 10.99 4.11 -1.36
CA ARG A 31 10.27 4.45 -2.58
C ARG A 31 9.33 3.33 -2.90
N VAL A 32 8.25 3.66 -3.57
CA VAL A 32 7.22 2.66 -3.84
C VAL A 32 7.73 1.68 -4.88
N ARG A 33 7.71 0.42 -4.51
CA ARG A 33 8.22 -0.63 -5.37
C ARG A 33 7.12 -1.45 -6.02
N PHE A 34 6.06 -1.74 -5.29
CA PHE A 34 4.96 -2.54 -5.82
C PHE A 34 3.65 -1.80 -5.69
N ALA A 35 2.80 -1.99 -6.67
CA ALA A 35 1.43 -1.50 -6.63
C ALA A 35 0.54 -2.63 -7.11
N ASN A 36 -0.30 -3.14 -6.24
CA ASN A 36 -1.18 -4.27 -6.52
C ASN A 36 -0.42 -5.43 -7.14
N ASP A 37 0.67 -5.78 -6.48
CA ASP A 37 1.47 -6.94 -6.87
C ASP A 37 2.32 -6.76 -8.12
N GLU A 38 2.30 -5.60 -8.71
CA GLU A 38 3.15 -5.35 -9.87
C GLU A 38 4.31 -4.47 -9.47
N GLU A 39 5.50 -4.90 -9.81
CA GLU A 39 6.67 -4.11 -9.51
C GLU A 39 6.76 -2.94 -10.47
N LEU A 40 6.96 -1.75 -9.92
CA LEU A 40 7.05 -0.56 -10.74
C LEU A 40 8.40 -0.50 -11.40
N GLU A 41 8.37 -0.16 -12.67
CA GLU A 41 9.60 -0.06 -13.43
C GLU A 41 10.44 1.06 -12.90
N ASN A 42 11.73 0.83 -12.76
CA ASN A 42 12.67 1.83 -12.26
C ASN A 42 12.28 2.38 -10.91
N TRP A 43 11.77 1.53 -10.06
CA TRP A 43 11.21 1.98 -8.79
C TRP A 43 12.25 2.67 -7.90
N ARG A 44 13.50 2.33 -8.06
CA ARG A 44 14.52 2.96 -7.22
C ARG A 44 14.68 4.43 -7.53
N GLU A 45 14.23 4.85 -8.68
CA GLU A 45 14.24 6.26 -9.05
C GLU A 45 12.85 6.81 -9.13
N GLY A 46 11.89 6.08 -8.66
CA GLY A 46 10.50 6.48 -8.72
C GLY A 46 10.10 7.35 -7.55
N PRO A 47 8.82 7.45 -7.31
CA PRO A 47 8.34 8.38 -6.29
C PRO A 47 8.60 7.87 -4.88
N THR A 48 8.85 8.79 -4.00
CA THR A 48 8.89 8.48 -2.58
C THR A 48 7.47 8.14 -2.14
N MET A 49 7.36 7.60 -0.94
CA MET A 49 6.05 7.31 -0.40
C MET A 49 5.17 8.55 -0.39
N TYR A 50 5.74 9.65 0.03
CA TYR A 50 4.99 10.88 0.17
C TYR A 50 4.49 11.36 -1.19
N ALA A 51 5.38 11.38 -2.17
CA ALA A 51 5.01 11.81 -3.51
C ALA A 51 3.97 10.88 -4.11
N TYR A 52 4.12 9.59 -3.87
CA TYR A 52 3.19 8.62 -4.40
C TYR A 52 1.81 8.81 -3.78
N ALA A 53 1.77 9.00 -2.47
CA ALA A 53 0.49 9.18 -1.79
C ALA A 53 -0.22 10.42 -2.34
N ASN A 54 0.52 11.48 -2.56
CA ASN A 54 -0.09 12.69 -3.10
C ASN A 54 -0.57 12.50 -4.53
N GLN A 55 0.20 11.78 -5.32
CA GLN A 55 -0.19 11.47 -6.66
C GLN A 55 -1.49 10.68 -6.68
N GLN A 56 -1.58 9.69 -5.82
CA GLN A 56 -2.77 8.88 -5.78
C GLN A 56 -3.96 9.68 -5.26
N GLY A 57 -3.71 10.58 -4.35
CA GLY A 57 -4.77 11.46 -3.87
C GLY A 57 -5.37 12.28 -4.99
N GLU A 58 -4.53 12.74 -5.90
CA GLU A 58 -5.03 13.48 -7.04
C GLU A 58 -5.85 12.63 -7.96
N ASN A 59 -5.64 11.35 -7.92
CA ASN A 59 -6.42 10.42 -8.72
C ASN A 59 -7.64 9.90 -7.98
N GLY A 60 -7.94 10.51 -6.86
CA GLY A 60 -9.14 10.15 -6.12
C GLY A 60 -8.98 9.08 -5.08
N TRP A 61 -7.74 8.65 -4.83
CA TRP A 61 -7.49 7.63 -3.83
C TRP A 61 -7.29 8.24 -2.46
N GLU A 62 -7.85 7.61 -1.47
CA GLU A 62 -7.72 8.02 -0.08
C GLU A 62 -6.82 7.04 0.65
N LEU A 63 -5.79 7.52 1.31
CA LEU A 63 -4.90 6.68 2.08
C LEU A 63 -5.60 6.27 3.36
N LEU A 64 -5.75 4.97 3.56
CA LEU A 64 -6.40 4.45 4.74
C LEU A 64 -5.43 4.09 5.82
N ALA A 65 -4.31 3.57 5.44
CA ALA A 65 -3.40 3.01 6.43
C ALA A 65 -2.00 2.91 5.89
N CYS A 66 -1.07 2.95 6.79
CA CYS A 66 0.34 2.78 6.53
C CYS A 66 0.86 1.81 7.55
N HIS A 67 1.39 0.67 7.10
CA HIS A 67 1.86 -0.37 8.02
C HIS A 67 3.32 -0.66 7.78
N PRO A 68 4.15 -0.58 8.79
CA PRO A 68 5.53 -1.02 8.62
C PRO A 68 5.56 -2.54 8.58
N ILE A 69 6.40 -3.07 7.71
CA ILE A 69 6.63 -4.50 7.65
C ILE A 69 8.02 -4.72 8.19
N VAL A 70 8.07 -5.40 9.30
CA VAL A 70 9.29 -5.57 10.06
C VAL A 70 9.63 -7.03 10.11
N TYR A 71 10.84 -7.35 9.73
CA TYR A 71 11.35 -8.69 9.91
C TYR A 71 12.07 -8.73 11.23
N THR A 72 11.79 -9.75 11.98
CA THR A 72 12.47 -9.97 13.24
C THR A 72 13.27 -11.24 13.08
N GLN A 73 14.57 -11.11 13.23
CA GLN A 73 15.42 -12.25 13.16
C GLN A 73 15.91 -12.57 14.57
N SER A 74 15.76 -13.81 14.96
CA SER A 74 16.26 -14.25 16.22
C SER A 74 17.44 -15.15 15.95
N SER A 75 18.56 -14.81 16.52
CA SER A 75 19.74 -15.65 16.46
C SER A 75 19.89 -16.32 17.78
N VAL A 76 19.91 -17.64 17.78
CA VAL A 76 20.12 -18.39 19.00
C VAL A 76 21.51 -18.95 18.92
N GLN A 77 22.32 -18.58 19.88
CA GLN A 77 23.64 -19.14 19.96
C GLN A 77 23.50 -20.51 20.55
N GLN A 78 24.14 -21.43 19.94
CA GLN A 78 23.99 -22.79 20.33
C GLN A 78 24.40 -23.04 21.77
N TYR A 79 25.33 -22.29 22.24
CA TYR A 79 25.84 -22.50 23.58
C TYR A 79 25.48 -21.40 24.52
N SER A 80 24.54 -20.59 24.16
CA SER A 80 24.19 -19.46 24.97
C SER A 80 22.72 -19.33 24.99
N GLU A 81 22.23 -18.88 26.10
CA GLU A 81 20.83 -18.61 26.19
C GLU A 81 20.49 -17.23 25.79
N ILE A 82 21.47 -16.51 25.30
CA ILE A 82 21.24 -15.18 24.89
C ILE A 82 20.80 -15.20 23.47
N TYR A 83 19.77 -14.46 23.21
CA TYR A 83 19.22 -14.39 21.91
C TYR A 83 19.38 -12.99 21.40
N CYS A 84 19.93 -12.88 20.22
CA CYS A 84 19.95 -11.59 19.56
C CYS A 84 18.73 -11.55 18.71
N THR A 85 17.87 -10.61 19.00
CA THR A 85 16.71 -10.39 18.18
C THR A 85 16.89 -9.04 17.56
N SER A 86 16.89 -9.00 16.24
CA SER A 86 16.96 -7.72 15.57
C SER A 86 15.71 -7.54 14.76
N SER A 87 15.17 -6.34 14.81
CA SER A 87 14.02 -5.98 14.03
C SER A 87 14.48 -4.99 13.01
N GLU A 88 14.07 -5.22 11.80
CA GLU A 88 14.51 -4.39 10.70
C GLU A 88 13.33 -4.01 9.86
N LEU A 89 13.14 -2.72 9.66
CA LEU A 89 12.07 -2.24 8.82
C LEU A 89 12.43 -2.53 7.37
N ARG A 90 11.64 -3.37 6.74
CA ARG A 90 11.94 -3.82 5.38
C ARG A 90 11.08 -3.17 4.35
N ALA A 91 9.86 -2.86 4.71
CA ALA A 91 8.94 -2.30 3.75
C ALA A 91 7.86 -1.57 4.50
N ILE A 92 7.15 -0.75 3.78
CA ILE A 92 5.99 -0.06 4.34
C ILE A 92 4.86 -0.27 3.36
N GLU A 93 3.76 -0.76 3.88
CA GLU A 93 2.59 -0.97 3.06
C GLU A 93 1.65 0.21 3.21
N MET A 94 1.17 0.72 2.08
CA MET A 94 0.15 1.76 2.09
C MET A 94 -1.10 1.18 1.45
N VAL A 95 -2.22 1.44 2.07
CA VAL A 95 -3.49 0.94 1.57
C VAL A 95 -4.36 2.14 1.26
N PHE A 96 -4.86 2.17 0.04
CA PHE A 96 -5.71 3.26 -0.42
C PHE A 96 -7.05 2.69 -0.86
N LYS A 97 -8.07 3.50 -0.81
CA LYS A 97 -9.35 3.13 -1.40
C LYS A 97 -9.92 4.30 -2.15
N ARG A 98 -10.80 4.01 -3.08
CA ARG A 98 -11.59 5.05 -3.71
C ARG A 98 -12.89 4.42 -4.20
N LEU A 99 -13.85 5.27 -4.43
CA LEU A 99 -15.10 4.80 -5.00
C LEU A 99 -14.85 4.32 -6.40
N ARG A 100 -15.43 3.17 -6.69
CA ARG A 100 -15.28 2.62 -8.01
C ARG A 100 -16.07 3.47 -8.96
N ASN A 101 -15.49 3.65 -10.12
CA ASN A 101 -16.16 4.45 -11.11
C ASN A 101 -17.39 3.73 -11.59
N ASN A 102 -18.52 4.37 -11.44
CA ASN A 102 -19.75 3.74 -11.82
C ASN A 102 -20.00 3.74 -13.30
N ASP A 103 -19.20 4.45 -14.03
CA ASP A 103 -19.35 4.43 -15.45
C ASP A 103 -19.12 3.05 -15.99
N ASP A 104 -18.39 2.26 -15.27
CA ASP A 104 -18.16 0.92 -15.71
C ASP A 104 -19.44 0.14 -15.79
N ASN A 105 -20.44 0.58 -15.13
CA ASN A 105 -21.67 -0.14 -15.09
C ASN A 105 -22.60 0.21 -16.19
N PHE A 106 -22.28 1.23 -16.87
CA PHE A 106 -23.10 1.64 -17.91
C PHE A 106 -23.19 0.69 -19.01
N TYR A 107 -22.20 -0.06 -19.20
CA TYR A 107 -22.11 -0.91 -20.36
C TYR A 107 -22.50 -2.30 -20.08
N ASP A 108 -23.03 -2.52 -19.00
CA ASP A 108 -23.46 -3.86 -18.65
C ASP A 108 -24.75 -4.27 -19.29
#